data_ee74ecf18c7eff423ff618282fa2a0bb
#
_entry.id   ee74ecf18c7eff423ff618282fa2a0bb
#
_cell.length_a   1.000
_cell.length_b   1.000
_cell.length_c   1.000
_cell.angle_alpha   90.00
_cell.angle_beta   90.00
_cell.angle_gamma   90.00
#
_symmetry.space_group_name_H-M   'P 1'
#
loop_
_entity.id
_entity.type
_entity.pdbx_description
1 polymer ?
#
loop_
_entity_poly.entity_id
_entity_poly.type
_entity_poly.pdbx_seq_one_letter_code
_entity_poly.pdbx_strand_id
1 'polypeptide(L)'
;MKKQSTMIACALAVVSGVLLCLGGCNQSPEVVIYSNADEESRLAMQDALDRAGFSGQYIFSSFSTSELGGKIMAEGSNIEADVITASTYYLESAQQAHRMFAPLSFTFHALEKTPGFCAPLTAQEGAIFINTRALQENGLPRPASLKDLASPAYKGFISIPNIRSSSTAWLMVQALVSAYGEQEAGCLLHGMMENAGPHLENSGSGPLKKVRAGEVAIAFGLRHQAVADRKAGLPIDYVDPAEGNFMLTESVCVTDKGAGGNPLAMKMAETLVRTARPGILKVYPVPLYEGENFREDARSSNVKAFPNR
;
A
#
# COMPACT_ATOMS: atom_id res chain seq x y z
N MET A 1 -25.61 -78.13 32.91
CA MET A 1 -24.51 -77.25 33.33
C MET A 1 -23.45 -77.21 32.21
N LYS A 2 -23.56 -76.29 31.28
CA LYS A 2 -22.56 -75.91 30.25
C LYS A 2 -23.18 -74.83 29.36
N LYS A 3 -23.01 -73.56 29.74
CA LYS A 3 -23.26 -72.39 28.87
C LYS A 3 -22.95 -71.11 29.67
N GLN A 4 -21.69 -70.87 29.96
CA GLN A 4 -21.25 -69.56 30.50
C GLN A 4 -19.71 -69.40 30.37
N SER A 5 -19.16 -69.53 29.19
CA SER A 5 -17.72 -69.31 29.00
C SER A 5 -17.38 -68.70 27.63
N THR A 6 -18.32 -68.14 26.89
CA THR A 6 -18.03 -67.65 25.53
C THR A 6 -18.32 -66.15 25.32
N MET A 7 -18.60 -65.37 26.36
CA MET A 7 -18.92 -63.94 26.26
C MET A 7 -17.90 -62.96 26.85
N ILE A 8 -16.74 -63.42 27.25
CA ILE A 8 -15.73 -62.50 27.82
C ILE A 8 -14.54 -62.24 26.85
N ALA A 9 -14.47 -62.95 25.71
CA ALA A 9 -13.31 -62.83 24.78
C ALA A 9 -13.53 -61.75 23.69
N CYS A 10 -14.71 -61.16 23.50
CA CYS A 10 -14.95 -60.17 22.45
C CYS A 10 -14.94 -58.70 22.93
N ALA A 11 -14.76 -58.43 24.21
CA ALA A 11 -14.82 -57.04 24.72
C ALA A 11 -13.44 -56.34 24.86
N LEU A 12 -12.33 -57.06 24.59
CA LEU A 12 -10.98 -56.50 24.72
C LEU A 12 -10.29 -56.12 23.39
N ALA A 13 -10.90 -56.38 22.25
CA ALA A 13 -10.31 -56.07 20.93
C ALA A 13 -10.78 -54.72 20.30
N VAL A 14 -11.72 -54.01 20.95
CA VAL A 14 -12.25 -52.74 20.37
C VAL A 14 -11.65 -51.49 21.01
N VAL A 15 -10.86 -51.60 22.07
CA VAL A 15 -10.27 -50.41 22.75
C VAL A 15 -8.86 -50.05 22.21
N SER A 16 -8.20 -50.88 21.38
CA SER A 16 -6.90 -50.60 20.84
C SER A 16 -6.89 -49.90 19.48
N GLY A 17 -8.07 -49.60 18.90
CA GLY A 17 -8.20 -49.03 17.53
C GLY A 17 -8.50 -47.50 17.45
N VAL A 18 -8.68 -46.79 18.56
CA VAL A 18 -9.09 -45.39 18.55
C VAL A 18 -8.02 -44.40 19.00
N LEU A 19 -6.80 -44.85 19.26
CA LEU A 19 -5.72 -43.96 19.75
C LEU A 19 -4.70 -43.54 18.69
N LEU A 20 -5.05 -43.56 17.38
CA LEU A 20 -4.10 -43.23 16.29
C LEU A 20 -4.58 -42.19 15.31
N CYS A 21 -5.56 -41.33 15.68
CA CYS A 21 -5.99 -40.19 14.86
C CYS A 21 -6.06 -38.87 15.62
N LEU A 22 -5.21 -38.69 16.64
CA LEU A 22 -4.90 -37.36 17.16
C LEU A 22 -3.50 -36.94 16.68
N GLY A 23 -3.24 -37.12 15.40
CA GLY A 23 -2.27 -36.31 14.67
C GLY A 23 -2.89 -34.91 14.59
N GLY A 24 -2.77 -34.12 15.67
CA GLY A 24 -3.10 -32.71 15.60
C GLY A 24 -2.30 -32.14 14.46
N CYS A 25 -2.97 -31.61 13.43
CA CYS A 25 -2.37 -30.64 12.55
C CYS A 25 -1.83 -29.54 13.46
N ASN A 26 -0.56 -29.60 13.76
CA ASN A 26 0.21 -28.49 14.30
C ASN A 26 0.32 -27.48 13.16
N GLN A 27 -0.82 -26.82 12.81
CA GLN A 27 -0.76 -25.65 11.96
C GLN A 27 0.01 -24.63 12.78
N SER A 28 1.20 -24.29 12.30
CA SER A 28 1.91 -23.12 12.80
C SER A 28 0.92 -21.95 12.77
N PRO A 29 0.90 -21.08 13.80
CA PRO A 29 0.00 -19.94 13.80
C PRO A 29 0.23 -19.15 12.52
N GLU A 30 -0.88 -18.74 11.88
CA GLU A 30 -0.83 -17.95 10.65
C GLU A 30 -0.10 -16.63 10.90
N VAL A 31 0.69 -16.19 9.91
CA VAL A 31 1.33 -14.87 9.95
C VAL A 31 0.27 -13.81 9.66
N VAL A 32 0.10 -12.86 10.55
CA VAL A 32 -0.83 -11.75 10.36
C VAL A 32 -0.10 -10.61 9.62
N ILE A 33 -0.60 -10.27 8.42
CA ILE A 33 -0.05 -9.21 7.57
C ILE A 33 -1.05 -8.06 7.52
N TYR A 34 -0.65 -6.88 7.98
CA TYR A 34 -1.42 -5.65 7.84
C TYR A 34 -0.85 -4.77 6.74
N SER A 35 -1.73 -4.23 5.88
CA SER A 35 -1.32 -3.45 4.71
C SER A 35 -2.30 -2.33 4.39
N ASN A 36 -1.79 -1.19 3.92
CA ASN A 36 -2.58 -0.15 3.27
C ASN A 36 -2.39 -0.12 1.76
N ALA A 37 -1.80 -1.18 1.19
CA ALA A 37 -1.54 -1.27 -0.24
C ALA A 37 -2.82 -1.27 -1.07
N ASP A 38 -2.75 -0.67 -2.27
CA ASP A 38 -3.78 -0.78 -3.29
C ASP A 38 -3.97 -2.24 -3.72
N GLU A 39 -5.12 -2.53 -4.32
CA GLU A 39 -5.51 -3.88 -4.74
C GLU A 39 -4.46 -4.56 -5.64
N GLU A 40 -3.89 -3.82 -6.59
CA GLU A 40 -2.90 -4.34 -7.54
C GLU A 40 -1.61 -4.78 -6.83
N SER A 41 -1.10 -3.98 -5.89
CA SER A 41 0.07 -4.33 -5.08
C SER A 41 -0.24 -5.47 -4.11
N ARG A 42 -1.42 -5.44 -3.48
CA ARG A 42 -1.89 -6.51 -2.60
C ARG A 42 -1.95 -7.85 -3.33
N LEU A 43 -2.55 -7.90 -4.51
CA LEU A 43 -2.64 -9.13 -5.32
C LEU A 43 -1.25 -9.64 -5.72
N ALA A 44 -0.32 -8.75 -6.08
CA ALA A 44 1.06 -9.15 -6.40
C ALA A 44 1.79 -9.73 -5.18
N MET A 45 1.56 -9.18 -3.99
CA MET A 45 2.12 -9.68 -2.73
C MET A 45 1.56 -11.07 -2.38
N GLN A 46 0.24 -11.23 -2.41
CA GLN A 46 -0.42 -12.51 -2.13
C GLN A 46 0.00 -13.61 -3.12
N ASP A 47 0.00 -13.32 -4.41
CA ASP A 47 0.45 -14.25 -5.44
C ASP A 47 1.91 -14.71 -5.24
N ALA A 48 2.78 -13.79 -4.81
CA ALA A 48 4.16 -14.14 -4.50
C ALA A 48 4.30 -15.04 -3.26
N LEU A 49 3.53 -14.75 -2.21
CA LEU A 49 3.49 -15.59 -1.01
C LEU A 49 2.95 -16.99 -1.32
N ASP A 50 1.86 -17.07 -2.08
CA ASP A 50 1.25 -18.35 -2.45
C ASP A 50 2.19 -19.21 -3.30
N ARG A 51 2.86 -18.62 -4.29
CA ARG A 51 3.86 -19.32 -5.12
C ARG A 51 5.10 -19.75 -4.32
N ALA A 52 5.44 -19.03 -3.26
CA ALA A 52 6.52 -19.40 -2.37
C ALA A 52 6.13 -20.50 -1.37
N GLY A 53 4.90 -21.01 -1.43
CA GLY A 53 4.40 -22.11 -0.60
C GLY A 53 3.80 -21.68 0.73
N PHE A 54 3.47 -20.40 0.91
CA PHE A 54 2.83 -19.88 2.13
C PHE A 54 1.30 -19.82 2.07
N SER A 55 0.68 -20.38 1.03
CA SER A 55 -0.78 -20.43 0.93
C SER A 55 -1.40 -21.10 2.16
N GLY A 56 -2.39 -20.44 2.78
CA GLY A 56 -3.02 -20.91 4.01
C GLY A 56 -2.17 -20.79 5.28
N GLN A 57 -1.04 -20.05 5.23
CA GLN A 57 -0.17 -19.81 6.38
C GLN A 57 -0.12 -18.34 6.79
N TYR A 58 -0.95 -17.49 6.17
CA TYR A 58 -1.05 -16.07 6.51
C TYR A 58 -2.48 -15.55 6.43
N ILE A 59 -2.76 -14.50 7.18
CA ILE A 59 -3.96 -13.68 7.10
C ILE A 59 -3.54 -12.31 6.58
N PHE A 60 -4.09 -11.88 5.44
CA PHE A 60 -3.79 -10.58 4.85
C PHE A 60 -4.96 -9.62 5.07
N SER A 61 -4.77 -8.62 5.93
CA SER A 61 -5.78 -7.62 6.28
C SER A 61 -5.43 -6.26 5.66
N SER A 62 -6.38 -5.67 4.94
CA SER A 62 -6.23 -4.37 4.30
C SER A 62 -6.93 -3.28 5.11
N PHE A 63 -6.27 -2.13 5.22
CA PHE A 63 -6.71 -0.95 5.96
C PHE A 63 -6.55 0.29 5.09
N SER A 64 -7.28 1.35 5.40
CA SER A 64 -6.91 2.69 4.95
C SER A 64 -5.62 3.14 5.63
N THR A 65 -4.92 4.11 5.04
CA THR A 65 -3.68 4.64 5.62
C THR A 65 -3.88 5.18 7.03
N SER A 66 -4.98 5.89 7.28
CA SER A 66 -5.27 6.45 8.61
C SER A 66 -5.61 5.40 9.65
N GLU A 67 -6.36 4.36 9.27
CA GLU A 67 -6.69 3.25 10.18
C GLU A 67 -5.44 2.48 10.57
N LEU A 68 -4.61 2.09 9.58
CA LEU A 68 -3.37 1.37 9.86
C LEU A 68 -2.40 2.23 10.66
N GLY A 69 -2.21 3.50 10.28
CA GLY A 69 -1.36 4.43 11.01
C GLY A 69 -1.81 4.64 12.45
N GLY A 70 -3.12 4.85 12.67
CA GLY A 70 -3.71 4.95 14.01
C GLY A 70 -3.51 3.69 14.84
N LYS A 71 -3.71 2.51 14.24
CA LYS A 71 -3.53 1.20 14.89
C LYS A 71 -2.06 0.98 15.30
N ILE A 72 -1.12 1.23 14.40
CA ILE A 72 0.32 1.12 14.67
C ILE A 72 0.73 2.03 15.83
N MET A 73 0.27 3.28 15.83
CA MET A 73 0.61 4.25 16.87
C MET A 73 -0.06 3.95 18.22
N ALA A 74 -1.26 3.39 18.23
CA ALA A 74 -1.99 3.05 19.46
C ALA A 74 -1.49 1.76 20.13
N GLU A 75 -1.15 0.74 19.34
CA GLU A 75 -0.85 -0.60 19.84
C GLU A 75 0.65 -0.86 19.98
N GLY A 76 1.49 -0.17 19.19
CA GLY A 76 2.94 -0.36 19.20
C GLY A 76 3.33 -1.81 18.99
N SER A 77 4.27 -2.33 19.80
CA SER A 77 4.72 -3.73 19.72
C SER A 77 3.66 -4.77 20.14
N ASN A 78 2.54 -4.34 20.73
CA ASN A 78 1.41 -5.22 21.06
C ASN A 78 0.46 -5.43 19.87
N ILE A 79 0.71 -4.82 18.72
CA ILE A 79 -0.10 -5.00 17.52
C ILE A 79 -0.14 -6.49 17.13
N GLU A 80 -1.32 -6.94 16.69
CA GLU A 80 -1.52 -8.33 16.27
C GLU A 80 -0.64 -8.71 15.06
N ALA A 81 -0.40 -7.75 14.15
CA ALA A 81 0.37 -7.98 12.94
C ALA A 81 1.80 -8.45 13.22
N ASP A 82 2.23 -9.49 12.51
CA ASP A 82 3.62 -9.94 12.46
C ASP A 82 4.41 -9.21 11.37
N VAL A 83 3.73 -8.88 10.25
CA VAL A 83 4.29 -8.14 9.12
C VAL A 83 3.41 -6.94 8.81
N ILE A 84 4.02 -5.79 8.59
CA ILE A 84 3.31 -4.56 8.26
C ILE A 84 3.88 -3.98 6.96
N THR A 85 3.00 -3.65 6.02
CA THR A 85 3.38 -2.86 4.83
C THR A 85 2.64 -1.54 4.84
N ALA A 86 3.38 -0.43 4.89
CA ALA A 86 2.82 0.91 4.96
C ALA A 86 3.84 1.95 4.44
N SER A 87 3.42 3.22 4.39
CA SER A 87 4.34 4.33 4.11
C SER A 87 5.54 4.28 5.06
N THR A 88 6.74 4.34 4.49
CA THR A 88 8.00 4.32 5.24
C THR A 88 8.02 5.38 6.34
N TYR A 89 7.43 6.54 6.09
CA TYR A 89 7.30 7.59 7.08
C TYR A 89 6.53 7.15 8.34
N TYR A 90 5.40 6.45 8.19
CA TYR A 90 4.64 5.94 9.35
C TYR A 90 5.41 4.85 10.09
N LEU A 91 6.10 3.97 9.36
CA LEU A 91 6.91 2.91 9.97
C LEU A 91 8.10 3.48 10.75
N GLU A 92 8.77 4.50 10.22
CA GLU A 92 9.85 5.21 10.93
C GLU A 92 9.33 5.92 12.18
N SER A 93 8.18 6.61 12.08
CA SER A 93 7.54 7.28 13.22
C SER A 93 7.17 6.27 14.32
N ALA A 94 6.61 5.13 13.94
CA ALA A 94 6.28 4.04 14.87
C ALA A 94 7.54 3.43 15.52
N GLN A 95 8.60 3.24 14.76
CA GLN A 95 9.88 2.75 15.29
C GLN A 95 10.48 3.74 16.28
N GLN A 96 10.40 5.02 16.01
CA GLN A 96 10.88 6.07 16.91
C GLN A 96 10.07 6.09 18.21
N ALA A 97 8.75 5.94 18.13
CA ALA A 97 7.85 5.99 19.27
C ALA A 97 7.89 4.72 20.13
N HIS A 98 7.93 3.54 19.51
CA HIS A 98 7.66 2.26 20.16
C HIS A 98 8.80 1.24 20.07
N ARG A 99 9.80 1.45 19.19
CA ARG A 99 10.87 0.46 18.91
C ARG A 99 10.31 -0.93 18.56
N MET A 100 9.24 -0.97 17.78
CA MET A 100 8.40 -2.13 17.59
C MET A 100 8.82 -3.06 16.45
N PHE A 101 9.81 -2.70 15.66
CA PHE A 101 10.23 -3.49 14.51
C PHE A 101 11.58 -4.15 14.73
N ALA A 102 11.67 -5.43 14.39
CA ALA A 102 12.90 -6.19 14.40
C ALA A 102 13.82 -5.76 13.24
N PRO A 103 15.16 -5.78 13.44
CA PRO A 103 16.10 -5.68 12.33
C PRO A 103 15.84 -6.79 11.30
N LEU A 104 15.86 -6.45 10.00
CA LEU A 104 15.71 -7.44 8.94
C LEU A 104 16.94 -8.34 8.90
N SER A 105 16.73 -9.66 8.87
CA SER A 105 17.80 -10.66 8.85
C SER A 105 18.26 -11.04 7.44
N PHE A 106 17.69 -10.44 6.41
CA PHE A 106 18.07 -10.63 5.00
C PHE A 106 18.70 -9.37 4.43
N THR A 107 19.60 -9.53 3.48
CA THR A 107 20.28 -8.42 2.79
C THR A 107 19.57 -8.04 1.51
N PHE A 108 19.58 -6.76 1.18
CA PHE A 108 19.09 -6.22 -0.09
C PHE A 108 19.91 -4.96 -0.44
N HIS A 109 19.94 -4.60 -1.72
CA HIS A 109 20.67 -3.43 -2.22
C HIS A 109 19.68 -2.42 -2.78
N ALA A 110 19.15 -1.57 -1.89
CA ALA A 110 18.27 -0.50 -2.28
C ALA A 110 19.06 0.67 -2.90
N LEU A 111 18.46 1.36 -3.89
CA LEU A 111 19.04 2.53 -4.53
C LEU A 111 19.19 3.72 -3.58
N GLU A 112 18.28 3.80 -2.60
CA GLU A 112 18.33 4.82 -1.56
C GLU A 112 18.59 4.19 -0.20
N LYS A 113 19.19 4.94 0.72
CA LYS A 113 19.45 4.48 2.08
C LYS A 113 18.13 4.22 2.79
N THR A 114 17.97 3.01 3.32
CA THR A 114 16.80 2.59 4.10
C THR A 114 17.18 2.23 5.53
N PRO A 115 16.28 2.41 6.51
CA PRO A 115 16.51 1.89 7.85
C PRO A 115 16.65 0.36 7.86
N GLY A 116 17.50 -0.18 8.75
CA GLY A 116 17.78 -1.62 8.82
C GLY A 116 16.61 -2.50 9.27
N PHE A 117 15.48 -1.90 9.67
CA PHE A 117 14.26 -2.60 10.10
C PHE A 117 13.16 -2.63 9.05
N CYS A 118 13.33 -1.98 7.90
CA CYS A 118 12.35 -2.03 6.81
C CYS A 118 13.01 -2.12 5.43
N ALA A 119 12.29 -2.69 4.47
CA ALA A 119 12.70 -2.78 3.08
C ALA A 119 11.61 -2.19 2.16
N PRO A 120 11.97 -1.34 1.17
CA PRO A 120 11.00 -0.68 0.32
C PRO A 120 10.31 -1.68 -0.63
N LEU A 121 8.99 -1.53 -0.83
CA LEU A 121 8.18 -2.35 -1.72
C LEU A 121 7.67 -1.58 -2.93
N THR A 122 7.18 -0.36 -2.72
CA THR A 122 6.67 0.51 -3.79
C THR A 122 7.24 1.91 -3.64
N ALA A 123 7.35 2.60 -4.77
CA ALA A 123 7.53 4.04 -4.80
C ALA A 123 6.54 4.64 -5.81
N GLN A 124 5.96 5.77 -5.45
CA GLN A 124 4.85 6.37 -6.18
C GLN A 124 4.99 7.89 -6.18
N GLU A 125 4.66 8.48 -7.32
CA GLU A 125 4.58 9.92 -7.52
C GLU A 125 3.14 10.31 -7.80
N GLY A 126 2.76 11.56 -7.49
CA GLY A 126 1.46 12.09 -7.82
C GLY A 126 1.41 12.65 -9.25
N ALA A 127 0.20 12.79 -9.80
CA ALA A 127 -0.04 13.55 -11.02
C ALA A 127 -1.47 14.09 -11.04
N ILE A 128 -1.68 15.13 -11.83
CA ILE A 128 -3.03 15.59 -12.18
C ILE A 128 -3.51 14.75 -13.35
N PHE A 129 -4.64 14.08 -13.19
CA PHE A 129 -5.29 13.27 -14.22
C PHE A 129 -6.31 14.11 -14.97
N ILE A 130 -6.47 13.86 -16.26
CA ILE A 130 -7.39 14.58 -17.12
C ILE A 130 -8.15 13.55 -17.97
N ASN A 131 -9.48 13.53 -17.84
CA ASN A 131 -10.32 12.92 -18.84
C ASN A 131 -10.48 13.94 -19.99
N THR A 132 -9.78 13.68 -21.10
CA THR A 132 -9.70 14.63 -22.23
C THR A 132 -11.04 14.89 -22.87
N ARG A 133 -11.95 13.89 -22.88
CA ARG A 133 -13.30 14.04 -23.38
C ARG A 133 -14.14 14.91 -22.46
N ALA A 134 -14.20 14.56 -21.17
CA ALA A 134 -14.97 15.33 -20.20
C ALA A 134 -14.47 16.79 -20.06
N LEU A 135 -13.16 17.01 -20.16
CA LEU A 135 -12.57 18.35 -20.18
C LEU A 135 -13.10 19.17 -21.35
N GLN A 136 -13.11 18.60 -22.56
CA GLN A 136 -13.59 19.25 -23.78
C GLN A 136 -15.10 19.50 -23.74
N GLU A 137 -15.90 18.51 -23.35
CA GLU A 137 -17.36 18.58 -23.27
C GLU A 137 -17.83 19.68 -22.31
N ASN A 138 -17.09 19.91 -21.23
CA ASN A 138 -17.40 20.95 -20.24
C ASN A 138 -16.68 22.28 -20.50
N GLY A 139 -15.91 22.41 -21.58
CA GLY A 139 -15.19 23.64 -21.93
C GLY A 139 -14.18 24.08 -20.86
N LEU A 140 -13.60 23.13 -20.11
CA LEU A 140 -12.68 23.44 -19.02
C LEU A 140 -11.26 23.65 -19.55
N PRO A 141 -10.51 24.62 -19.00
CA PRO A 141 -9.10 24.78 -19.32
C PRO A 141 -8.30 23.56 -18.80
N ARG A 142 -7.18 23.26 -19.47
CA ARG A 142 -6.26 22.23 -19.00
C ARG A 142 -5.42 22.78 -17.85
N PRO A 143 -5.43 22.16 -16.65
CA PRO A 143 -4.57 22.60 -15.55
C PRO A 143 -3.10 22.26 -15.84
N ALA A 144 -2.19 23.11 -15.36
CA ALA A 144 -0.74 22.91 -15.42
C ALA A 144 -0.13 22.74 -14.02
N SER A 145 -0.86 23.11 -12.98
CA SER A 145 -0.40 23.15 -11.59
C SER A 145 -1.48 22.65 -10.63
N LEU A 146 -1.07 22.25 -9.42
CA LEU A 146 -2.01 21.97 -8.34
C LEU A 146 -2.79 23.22 -7.92
N LYS A 147 -2.15 24.40 -7.98
CA LYS A 147 -2.79 25.69 -7.70
C LYS A 147 -3.99 25.92 -8.60
N ASP A 148 -3.93 25.51 -9.86
CA ASP A 148 -5.05 25.68 -10.80
C ASP A 148 -6.31 24.97 -10.30
N LEU A 149 -6.16 23.81 -9.62
CA LEU A 149 -7.29 23.02 -9.12
C LEU A 149 -8.11 23.75 -8.03
N ALA A 150 -7.55 24.79 -7.41
CA ALA A 150 -8.27 25.65 -6.48
C ALA A 150 -9.13 26.73 -7.19
N SER A 151 -9.00 26.87 -8.53
CA SER A 151 -9.81 27.81 -9.28
C SER A 151 -11.30 27.44 -9.25
N PRO A 152 -12.21 28.41 -9.04
CA PRO A 152 -13.67 28.18 -9.07
C PRO A 152 -14.18 27.56 -10.37
N ALA A 153 -13.42 27.68 -11.48
CA ALA A 153 -13.75 27.08 -12.77
C ALA A 153 -13.86 25.55 -12.71
N TYR A 154 -13.23 24.92 -11.74
CA TYR A 154 -13.22 23.44 -11.59
C TYR A 154 -14.19 22.93 -10.53
N LYS A 155 -15.07 23.79 -9.99
CA LYS A 155 -16.04 23.40 -8.95
C LYS A 155 -16.97 22.29 -9.46
N GLY A 156 -16.95 21.13 -8.78
CA GLY A 156 -17.72 19.94 -9.15
C GLY A 156 -17.10 19.09 -10.26
N PHE A 157 -15.96 19.50 -10.83
CA PHE A 157 -15.28 18.80 -11.92
C PHE A 157 -13.97 18.15 -11.51
N ILE A 158 -13.59 18.23 -10.24
CA ILE A 158 -12.36 17.61 -9.73
C ILE A 158 -12.65 16.54 -8.66
N SER A 159 -11.78 15.55 -8.59
CA SER A 159 -11.71 14.59 -7.50
C SER A 159 -10.29 14.52 -6.93
N ILE A 160 -10.16 14.57 -5.62
CA ILE A 160 -8.88 14.52 -4.93
C ILE A 160 -8.93 13.53 -3.75
N PRO A 161 -7.80 12.93 -3.37
CA PRO A 161 -7.75 12.08 -2.19
C PRO A 161 -7.87 12.95 -0.92
N ASN A 162 -8.58 12.42 0.07
CA ASN A 162 -8.79 13.08 1.35
C ASN A 162 -7.48 13.06 2.17
N ILE A 163 -7.02 14.23 2.59
CA ILE A 163 -5.78 14.40 3.36
C ILE A 163 -5.77 13.67 4.71
N ARG A 164 -6.96 13.34 5.24
CA ARG A 164 -7.12 12.65 6.53
C ARG A 164 -7.04 11.13 6.41
N SER A 165 -7.21 10.56 5.22
CA SER A 165 -7.35 9.10 5.04
C SER A 165 -6.40 8.48 4.02
N SER A 166 -5.78 9.28 3.15
CA SER A 166 -4.95 8.79 2.06
C SER A 166 -3.53 9.31 2.10
N SER A 167 -2.54 8.41 2.05
CA SER A 167 -1.12 8.77 1.90
C SER A 167 -0.83 9.48 0.57
N THR A 168 -1.58 9.18 -0.49
CA THR A 168 -1.47 9.85 -1.79
C THR A 168 -1.75 11.35 -1.69
N ALA A 169 -2.65 11.76 -0.80
CA ALA A 169 -2.93 13.17 -0.57
C ALA A 169 -1.69 13.94 -0.07
N TRP A 170 -0.78 13.28 0.64
CA TRP A 170 0.47 13.90 1.11
C TRP A 170 1.39 14.31 -0.03
N LEU A 171 1.38 13.63 -1.17
CA LEU A 171 2.14 14.04 -2.35
C LEU A 171 1.70 15.43 -2.82
N MET A 172 0.39 15.67 -2.81
CA MET A 172 -0.21 16.97 -3.15
C MET A 172 0.12 18.04 -2.09
N VAL A 173 -0.06 17.72 -0.81
CA VAL A 173 0.25 18.62 0.31
C VAL A 173 1.72 19.06 0.27
N GLN A 174 2.64 18.11 0.13
CA GLN A 174 4.08 18.40 0.10
C GLN A 174 4.48 19.28 -1.10
N ALA A 175 3.90 19.04 -2.26
CA ALA A 175 4.14 19.84 -3.44
C ALA A 175 3.68 21.31 -3.23
N LEU A 176 2.48 21.50 -2.68
CA LEU A 176 1.93 22.82 -2.39
C LEU A 176 2.75 23.54 -1.29
N VAL A 177 3.06 22.87 -0.19
CA VAL A 177 3.84 23.48 0.91
C VAL A 177 5.24 23.86 0.44
N SER A 178 5.89 23.00 -0.35
CA SER A 178 7.21 23.28 -0.90
C SER A 178 7.22 24.46 -1.87
N ALA A 179 6.13 24.67 -2.63
CA ALA A 179 6.07 25.72 -3.64
C ALA A 179 5.59 27.08 -3.06
N TYR A 180 4.66 27.05 -2.10
CA TYR A 180 3.94 28.25 -1.66
C TYR A 180 4.02 28.53 -0.16
N GLY A 181 4.62 27.62 0.64
CA GLY A 181 4.63 27.69 2.10
C GLY A 181 3.29 27.23 2.71
N GLU A 182 3.29 26.99 4.03
CA GLU A 182 2.17 26.36 4.75
C GLU A 182 0.86 27.15 4.66
N GLN A 183 0.92 28.49 4.80
CA GLN A 183 -0.26 29.32 4.83
C GLN A 183 -1.00 29.34 3.48
N GLU A 184 -0.30 29.59 2.37
CA GLU A 184 -0.91 29.62 1.04
C GLU A 184 -1.31 28.20 0.61
N ALA A 185 -0.51 27.19 0.90
CA ALA A 185 -0.86 25.79 0.67
C ALA A 185 -2.17 25.39 1.37
N GLY A 186 -2.36 25.84 2.62
CA GLY A 186 -3.62 25.64 3.35
C GLY A 186 -4.83 26.26 2.67
N CYS A 187 -4.70 27.49 2.16
CA CYS A 187 -5.76 28.16 1.41
C CYS A 187 -6.08 27.42 0.09
N LEU A 188 -5.04 27.00 -0.65
CA LEU A 188 -5.20 26.26 -1.89
C LEU A 188 -5.87 24.89 -1.67
N LEU A 189 -5.43 24.15 -0.65
CA LEU A 189 -6.05 22.87 -0.27
C LEU A 189 -7.52 23.05 0.09
N HIS A 190 -7.86 24.09 0.84
CA HIS A 190 -9.26 24.40 1.17
C HIS A 190 -10.08 24.62 -0.10
N GLY A 191 -9.62 25.50 -1.01
CA GLY A 191 -10.30 25.74 -2.29
C GLY A 191 -10.44 24.48 -3.15
N MET A 192 -9.41 23.62 -3.19
CA MET A 192 -9.48 22.35 -3.89
C MET A 192 -10.52 21.41 -3.26
N MET A 193 -10.59 21.35 -1.92
CA MET A 193 -11.59 20.53 -1.21
C MET A 193 -13.02 21.05 -1.46
N GLU A 194 -13.23 22.37 -1.47
CA GLU A 194 -14.51 22.97 -1.82
C GLU A 194 -14.90 22.66 -3.27
N ASN A 195 -13.96 22.72 -4.21
CA ASN A 195 -14.19 22.38 -5.61
C ASN A 195 -14.50 20.89 -5.80
N ALA A 196 -13.84 20.02 -5.04
CA ALA A 196 -14.10 18.58 -5.07
C ALA A 196 -15.48 18.22 -4.47
N GLY A 197 -15.87 18.86 -3.37
CA GLY A 197 -17.15 18.60 -2.72
C GLY A 197 -17.37 17.12 -2.42
N PRO A 198 -18.39 16.47 -3.03
CA PRO A 198 -18.68 15.04 -2.80
C PRO A 198 -17.67 14.08 -3.48
N HIS A 199 -16.71 14.60 -4.23
CA HIS A 199 -15.68 13.83 -4.92
C HIS A 199 -14.35 13.76 -4.14
N LEU A 200 -14.39 13.99 -2.83
CA LEU A 200 -13.29 13.65 -1.92
C LEU A 200 -13.26 12.14 -1.70
N GLU A 201 -12.11 11.51 -1.98
CA GLU A 201 -11.96 10.06 -1.95
C GLU A 201 -11.06 9.61 -0.80
N ASN A 202 -11.47 8.54 -0.10
CA ASN A 202 -10.71 8.03 1.06
C ASN A 202 -9.49 7.19 0.68
N SER A 203 -9.33 6.84 -0.59
CA SER A 203 -8.17 6.09 -1.12
C SER A 203 -7.43 6.88 -2.19
N GLY A 204 -6.15 6.54 -2.41
CA GLY A 204 -5.33 7.15 -3.46
C GLY A 204 -5.80 6.83 -4.88
N SER A 205 -6.45 5.67 -5.07
CA SER A 205 -6.98 5.22 -6.36
C SER A 205 -8.44 5.64 -6.63
N GLY A 206 -9.15 6.13 -5.62
CA GLY A 206 -10.54 6.59 -5.75
C GLY A 206 -10.74 7.66 -6.82
N PRO A 207 -9.94 8.74 -6.82
CA PRO A 207 -10.07 9.81 -7.81
C PRO A 207 -9.95 9.34 -9.26
N LEU A 208 -9.05 8.38 -9.53
CA LEU A 208 -8.91 7.82 -10.88
C LEU A 208 -10.18 7.08 -11.33
N LYS A 209 -10.85 6.36 -10.45
CA LYS A 209 -12.11 5.66 -10.78
C LYS A 209 -13.17 6.65 -11.27
N LYS A 210 -13.27 7.81 -10.62
CA LYS A 210 -14.22 8.88 -11.03
C LYS A 210 -13.87 9.52 -12.37
N VAL A 211 -12.59 9.77 -12.61
CA VAL A 211 -12.12 10.29 -13.91
C VAL A 211 -12.35 9.27 -15.02
N ARG A 212 -12.07 7.99 -14.78
CA ARG A 212 -12.35 6.91 -15.76
C ARG A 212 -13.84 6.81 -16.11
N ALA A 213 -14.70 6.95 -15.09
CA ALA A 213 -16.15 6.93 -15.28
C ALA A 213 -16.70 8.20 -15.97
N GLY A 214 -15.89 9.25 -16.06
CA GLY A 214 -16.35 10.55 -16.57
C GLY A 214 -17.21 11.34 -15.58
N GLU A 215 -17.27 10.91 -14.31
CA GLU A 215 -17.98 11.65 -13.26
C GLU A 215 -17.34 13.01 -12.98
N VAL A 216 -16.03 13.10 -13.14
CA VAL A 216 -15.25 14.34 -13.07
C VAL A 216 -14.28 14.41 -14.24
N ALA A 217 -13.91 15.64 -14.62
CA ALA A 217 -12.98 15.87 -15.71
C ALA A 217 -11.51 15.78 -15.28
N ILE A 218 -11.23 16.09 -14.01
CA ILE A 218 -9.87 16.23 -13.48
C ILE A 218 -9.77 15.49 -12.14
N ALA A 219 -8.60 14.89 -11.85
CA ALA A 219 -8.32 14.33 -10.54
C ALA A 219 -6.84 14.45 -10.17
N PHE A 220 -6.53 14.27 -8.89
CA PHE A 220 -5.17 14.02 -8.43
C PHE A 220 -5.05 12.58 -7.91
N GLY A 221 -3.99 11.88 -8.29
CA GLY A 221 -3.77 10.50 -7.87
C GLY A 221 -2.38 9.99 -8.22
N LEU A 222 -2.21 8.66 -8.27
CA LEU A 222 -0.93 8.01 -8.50
C LEU A 222 -0.56 8.02 -10.00
N ARG A 223 0.52 8.71 -10.33
CA ARG A 223 0.99 8.97 -11.69
C ARG A 223 1.04 7.73 -12.59
N HIS A 224 1.57 6.61 -12.07
CA HIS A 224 1.71 5.37 -12.84
C HIS A 224 0.38 4.84 -13.38
N GLN A 225 -0.72 5.06 -12.65
CA GLN A 225 -2.05 4.62 -13.07
C GLN A 225 -2.54 5.42 -14.29
N ALA A 226 -2.35 6.74 -14.30
CA ALA A 226 -2.69 7.56 -15.46
C ALA A 226 -1.80 7.24 -16.68
N VAL A 227 -0.52 6.96 -16.46
CA VAL A 227 0.40 6.50 -17.52
C VAL A 227 -0.09 5.19 -18.13
N ALA A 228 -0.54 4.24 -17.30
CA ALA A 228 -1.09 2.96 -17.76
C ALA A 228 -2.37 3.16 -18.58
N ASP A 229 -3.29 3.99 -18.10
CA ASP A 229 -4.56 4.29 -18.80
C ASP A 229 -4.33 4.94 -20.16
N ARG A 230 -3.44 5.92 -20.23
CA ARG A 230 -3.07 6.57 -21.49
C ARG A 230 -2.49 5.55 -22.49
N LYS A 231 -1.63 4.65 -22.02
CA LYS A 231 -1.07 3.57 -22.86
C LYS A 231 -2.11 2.57 -23.31
N ALA A 232 -3.14 2.31 -22.49
CA ALA A 232 -4.28 1.47 -22.86
C ALA A 232 -5.25 2.15 -23.83
N GLY A 233 -5.01 3.41 -24.23
CA GLY A 233 -5.83 4.15 -25.16
C GLY A 233 -7.12 4.72 -24.56
N LEU A 234 -7.23 4.78 -23.23
CA LEU A 234 -8.33 5.45 -22.56
C LEU A 234 -8.24 6.97 -22.80
N PRO A 235 -9.36 7.71 -22.73
CA PRO A 235 -9.37 9.17 -22.88
C PRO A 235 -8.79 9.85 -21.60
N ILE A 236 -7.73 9.29 -21.07
CA ILE A 236 -7.02 9.76 -19.89
C ILE A 236 -5.66 10.28 -20.29
N ASP A 237 -5.36 11.48 -19.84
CA ASP A 237 -4.04 12.09 -19.91
C ASP A 237 -3.61 12.54 -18.51
N TYR A 238 -2.37 12.96 -18.35
CA TYR A 238 -1.85 13.45 -17.08
C TYR A 238 -0.94 14.66 -17.25
N VAL A 239 -0.77 15.38 -16.15
CA VAL A 239 0.18 16.48 -16.04
C VAL A 239 1.01 16.25 -14.79
N ASP A 240 2.33 16.31 -14.94
CA ASP A 240 3.25 16.43 -13.83
C ASP A 240 3.16 17.87 -13.32
N PRO A 241 2.70 18.11 -12.07
CA PRO A 241 2.38 19.45 -11.62
C PRO A 241 3.59 20.38 -11.59
N ALA A 242 3.40 21.66 -11.91
CA ALA A 242 4.47 22.66 -11.94
C ALA A 242 5.16 22.83 -10.57
N GLU A 243 4.46 22.58 -9.48
CA GLU A 243 4.99 22.56 -8.11
C GLU A 243 6.03 21.47 -7.89
N GLY A 244 6.01 20.44 -8.72
CA GLY A 244 6.89 19.28 -8.67
C GLY A 244 6.28 18.09 -7.93
N ASN A 245 6.90 16.93 -8.13
CA ASN A 245 6.46 15.66 -7.59
C ASN A 245 7.42 15.13 -6.53
N PHE A 246 6.90 14.91 -5.34
CA PHE A 246 7.55 14.15 -4.28
C PHE A 246 7.26 12.66 -4.46
N MET A 247 8.11 11.82 -3.92
CA MET A 247 7.97 10.36 -3.96
C MET A 247 7.50 9.84 -2.60
N LEU A 248 6.44 9.04 -2.62
CA LEU A 248 5.99 8.26 -1.47
C LEU A 248 6.54 6.84 -1.61
N THR A 249 7.30 6.40 -0.62
CA THR A 249 7.78 5.01 -0.54
C THR A 249 6.99 4.26 0.51
N GLU A 250 6.54 3.06 0.17
CA GLU A 250 5.97 2.10 1.11
C GLU A 250 6.95 0.95 1.31
N SER A 251 7.09 0.52 2.55
CA SER A 251 8.05 -0.51 2.96
C SER A 251 7.37 -1.64 3.72
N VAL A 252 8.05 -2.77 3.83
CA VAL A 252 7.69 -3.88 4.71
C VAL A 252 8.57 -3.87 5.94
N CYS A 253 7.97 -4.10 7.11
CA CYS A 253 8.62 -4.32 8.39
C CYS A 253 8.09 -5.59 9.05
N VAL A 254 8.89 -6.16 9.96
CA VAL A 254 8.48 -7.28 10.82
C VAL A 254 8.38 -6.76 12.25
N THR A 255 7.25 -7.02 12.92
CA THR A 255 7.04 -6.63 14.30
C THR A 255 7.93 -7.48 15.22
N ASP A 256 8.64 -6.83 16.13
CA ASP A 256 9.44 -7.50 17.15
C ASP A 256 8.56 -7.99 18.30
N LYS A 257 8.24 -9.26 18.28
CA LYS A 257 7.48 -9.94 19.35
C LYS A 257 8.37 -10.81 20.23
N GLY A 258 9.69 -10.60 20.17
CA GLY A 258 10.67 -11.40 20.92
C GLY A 258 10.54 -12.90 20.65
N ALA A 259 10.64 -13.71 21.70
CA ALA A 259 10.53 -15.17 21.59
C ALA A 259 9.14 -15.68 21.15
N GLY A 260 8.11 -14.85 21.23
CA GLY A 260 6.74 -15.16 20.80
C GLY A 260 6.45 -14.85 19.34
N GLY A 261 7.42 -14.30 18.60
CA GLY A 261 7.23 -13.92 17.20
C GLY A 261 7.05 -15.14 16.29
N ASN A 262 6.25 -14.97 15.23
CA ASN A 262 6.03 -16.02 14.24
C ASN A 262 7.31 -16.22 13.40
N PRO A 263 7.90 -17.44 13.38
CA PRO A 263 9.17 -17.70 12.69
C PRO A 263 9.08 -17.54 11.16
N LEU A 264 7.87 -17.54 10.59
CA LEU A 264 7.65 -17.35 9.16
C LEU A 264 7.56 -15.86 8.76
N ALA A 265 7.31 -14.95 9.71
CA ALA A 265 7.13 -13.53 9.42
C ALA A 265 8.32 -12.93 8.63
N MET A 266 9.53 -13.19 9.09
CA MET A 266 10.75 -12.71 8.42
C MET A 266 10.92 -13.29 7.01
N LYS A 267 10.61 -14.58 6.83
CA LYS A 267 10.66 -15.25 5.52
C LYS A 267 9.63 -14.70 4.56
N MET A 268 8.41 -14.40 5.06
CA MET A 268 7.38 -13.77 4.25
C MET A 268 7.76 -12.34 3.87
N ALA A 269 8.33 -11.55 4.79
CA ALA A 269 8.87 -10.22 4.47
C ALA A 269 9.96 -10.29 3.39
N GLU A 270 10.90 -11.23 3.49
CA GLU A 270 11.91 -11.46 2.44
C GLU A 270 11.28 -11.86 1.11
N THR A 271 10.25 -12.70 1.12
CA THR A 271 9.50 -13.10 -0.09
C THR A 271 8.82 -11.91 -0.76
N LEU A 272 8.22 -11.01 0.04
CA LEU A 272 7.63 -9.78 -0.49
C LEU A 272 8.68 -8.91 -1.20
N VAL A 273 9.87 -8.80 -0.63
CA VAL A 273 10.97 -8.00 -1.23
C VAL A 273 11.54 -8.66 -2.48
N ARG A 274 11.79 -9.99 -2.45
CA ARG A 274 12.50 -10.67 -3.55
C ARG A 274 11.58 -11.20 -4.63
N THR A 275 10.44 -11.77 -4.23
CA THR A 275 9.56 -12.51 -5.14
C THR A 275 8.37 -11.68 -5.62
N ALA A 276 7.78 -10.85 -4.74
CA ALA A 276 6.68 -9.99 -5.16
C ALA A 276 7.15 -8.77 -5.98
N ARG A 277 8.36 -8.27 -5.72
CA ARG A 277 8.88 -7.07 -6.34
C ARG A 277 8.83 -7.07 -7.88
N PRO A 278 9.19 -8.13 -8.63
CA PRO A 278 9.04 -8.16 -10.09
C PRO A 278 7.59 -8.00 -10.56
N GLY A 279 6.62 -8.50 -9.79
CA GLY A 279 5.19 -8.31 -10.04
C GLY A 279 4.75 -6.87 -9.74
N ILE A 280 5.16 -6.36 -8.62
CA ILE A 280 4.91 -4.99 -8.17
C ILE A 280 5.50 -3.98 -9.16
N LEU A 281 6.72 -4.19 -9.66
CA LEU A 281 7.39 -3.30 -10.60
C LEU A 281 6.65 -3.12 -11.94
N LYS A 282 5.82 -4.07 -12.32
CA LYS A 282 4.97 -3.94 -13.52
C LYS A 282 3.90 -2.87 -13.36
N VAL A 283 3.40 -2.70 -12.12
CA VAL A 283 2.33 -1.76 -11.77
C VAL A 283 2.93 -0.46 -11.21
N TYR A 284 3.88 -0.58 -10.29
CA TYR A 284 4.62 0.53 -9.68
C TYR A 284 6.03 0.61 -10.28
N PRO A 285 6.20 1.26 -11.43
CA PRO A 285 7.39 1.09 -12.27
C PRO A 285 8.64 1.83 -11.79
N VAL A 286 8.60 2.46 -10.62
CA VAL A 286 9.77 3.16 -10.05
C VAL A 286 10.74 2.11 -9.49
N PRO A 287 11.99 2.06 -9.98
CA PRO A 287 12.99 1.13 -9.46
C PRO A 287 13.41 1.51 -8.04
N LEU A 288 13.61 0.51 -7.19
CA LEU A 288 14.00 0.64 -5.79
C LEU A 288 15.29 -0.11 -5.47
N TYR A 289 15.66 -1.08 -6.30
CA TYR A 289 16.80 -1.96 -6.07
C TYR A 289 17.77 -1.93 -7.22
N GLU A 290 19.06 -2.18 -6.91
CA GLU A 290 20.08 -2.36 -7.94
C GLU A 290 19.70 -3.45 -8.94
N GLY A 291 19.90 -3.21 -10.22
CA GLY A 291 19.55 -4.15 -11.28
C GLY A 291 18.08 -4.10 -11.76
N GLU A 292 17.20 -3.33 -11.12
CA GLU A 292 15.87 -3.09 -11.67
C GLU A 292 15.93 -2.15 -12.87
N ASN A 293 15.18 -2.49 -13.93
CA ASN A 293 15.17 -1.70 -15.14
C ASN A 293 14.43 -0.38 -14.94
N PHE A 294 15.11 0.73 -15.27
CA PHE A 294 14.48 2.03 -15.35
C PHE A 294 13.69 2.16 -16.66
N ARG A 295 12.45 2.61 -16.55
CA ARG A 295 11.63 3.00 -17.69
C ARG A 295 11.53 4.53 -17.71
N GLU A 296 11.75 5.14 -18.88
CA GLU A 296 11.74 6.60 -19.05
C GLU A 296 10.44 7.25 -18.54
N ASP A 297 9.29 6.57 -18.70
CA ASP A 297 7.99 7.02 -18.24
C ASP A 297 7.67 6.69 -16.78
N ALA A 298 8.56 6.01 -16.08
CA ALA A 298 8.37 5.59 -14.68
C ALA A 298 8.35 6.78 -13.71
N ARG A 299 9.13 7.82 -13.99
CA ARG A 299 9.30 9.00 -13.15
C ARG A 299 8.67 10.24 -13.75
N SER A 300 8.29 11.17 -12.88
CA SER A 300 7.91 12.51 -13.28
C SER A 300 9.06 13.25 -13.94
N SER A 301 8.75 14.15 -14.88
CA SER A 301 9.70 15.12 -15.41
C SER A 301 10.12 16.20 -14.41
N ASN A 302 9.40 16.32 -13.28
CA ASN A 302 9.57 17.38 -12.29
C ASN A 302 9.72 16.81 -10.87
N VAL A 303 10.65 15.86 -10.71
CA VAL A 303 10.92 15.18 -9.43
C VAL A 303 11.49 16.14 -8.40
N LYS A 304 10.99 16.07 -7.16
CA LYS A 304 11.57 16.78 -6.01
C LYS A 304 11.93 15.80 -4.90
N ALA A 305 13.05 16.09 -4.22
CA ALA A 305 13.44 15.40 -3.01
C ALA A 305 12.92 16.17 -1.79
N PHE A 306 12.59 15.44 -0.72
CA PHE A 306 12.33 16.07 0.58
C PHE A 306 13.62 16.76 1.06
N PRO A 307 13.54 18.02 1.52
CA PRO A 307 14.70 18.66 2.11
C PRO A 307 15.12 17.87 3.36
N ASN A 308 16.31 17.28 3.28
CA ASN A 308 17.04 16.63 4.39
C ASN A 308 16.17 15.76 5.34
N ARG A 309 15.99 14.50 4.99
CA ARG A 309 15.74 13.44 5.97
C ARG A 309 17.04 12.81 6.44
#